data_9975e89993d1b52d3492952cb935b979
#
_entry.id   9975e89993d1b52d3492952cb935b979
#
_cell.length_a   1.000
_cell.length_b   1.000
_cell.length_c   1.000
_cell.angle_alpha   90.00
_cell.angle_beta   90.00
_cell.angle_gamma   90.00
#
_symmetry.space_group_name_H-M   'P 1'
#
loop_
_entity.id
_entity.type
_entity.pdbx_description
1 polymer ?
#
loop_
_entity_poly.entity_id
_entity_poly.type
_entity_poly.pdbx_seq_one_letter_code
_entity_poly.pdbx_strand_id
1 'polypeptide(L)'
;MENKQQQEQKELATVRAGYPVFDGGVTDEVRQSWKQAHGRVVAVDIYDDMAGERHIGYFRRPSMDTMSAVSAVSRQDELKGAEVMFKNCWLGGSPLVQNAAILKTSALGALGELFATCHTELKNL
;
A
#
# COMPACT_ATOMS: atom_id res chain seq x y z
N MET A 1 -4.99 12.84 -31.39
CA MET A 1 -3.55 13.09 -31.15
C MET A 1 -3.25 13.08 -29.67
N GLU A 2 -2.20 12.42 -29.30
CA GLU A 2 -1.71 12.44 -27.94
C GLU A 2 -0.95 13.73 -27.70
N ASN A 3 -1.13 14.35 -26.51
CA ASN A 3 -0.34 15.49 -26.13
C ASN A 3 1.01 15.04 -25.55
N LYS A 4 1.90 15.98 -25.32
CA LYS A 4 3.25 15.70 -24.81
C LYS A 4 3.22 15.00 -23.45
N GLN A 5 2.29 15.36 -22.56
CA GLN A 5 2.16 14.76 -21.24
C GLN A 5 1.76 13.28 -21.31
N GLN A 6 0.83 12.92 -22.19
CA GLN A 6 0.41 11.54 -22.38
C GLN A 6 1.54 10.68 -22.90
N GLN A 7 2.34 11.22 -23.81
CA GLN A 7 3.51 10.51 -24.35
C GLN A 7 4.58 10.31 -23.29
N GLU A 8 4.85 11.31 -22.46
CA GLU A 8 5.81 11.21 -21.35
C GLU A 8 5.36 10.17 -20.32
N GLN A 9 4.06 10.09 -20.02
CA GLN A 9 3.51 9.09 -19.11
C GLN A 9 3.66 7.67 -19.67
N LYS A 10 3.47 7.48 -20.96
CA LYS A 10 3.67 6.18 -21.62
C LYS A 10 5.12 5.74 -21.59
N GLU A 11 6.04 6.66 -21.84
CA GLU A 11 7.47 6.39 -21.78
C GLU A 11 7.89 6.01 -20.37
N LEU A 12 7.38 6.71 -19.36
CA LEU A 12 7.66 6.41 -17.96
C LEU A 12 7.12 5.04 -17.56
N ALA A 13 5.91 4.69 -17.98
CA ALA A 13 5.32 3.38 -17.73
C ALA A 13 6.16 2.26 -18.34
N THR A 14 6.70 2.46 -19.55
CA THR A 14 7.57 1.51 -20.23
C THR A 14 8.88 1.33 -19.47
N VAL A 15 9.49 2.41 -18.98
CA VAL A 15 10.71 2.37 -18.17
C VAL A 15 10.46 1.60 -16.87
N ARG A 16 9.38 1.91 -16.16
CA ARG A 16 9.01 1.26 -14.90
C ARG A 16 8.75 -0.24 -15.06
N ALA A 17 8.19 -0.65 -16.19
CA ALA A 17 7.96 -2.06 -16.49
C ALA A 17 9.24 -2.89 -16.53
N GLY A 18 10.39 -2.24 -16.77
CA GLY A 18 11.69 -2.89 -16.78
C GLY A 18 12.39 -2.92 -15.42
N TYR A 19 11.83 -2.31 -14.39
CA TYR A 19 12.46 -2.31 -13.07
C TYR A 19 12.49 -3.71 -12.46
N PRO A 20 13.61 -4.10 -11.80
CA PRO A 20 13.60 -5.31 -10.99
C PRO A 20 12.58 -5.21 -9.86
N VAL A 21 11.88 -6.31 -9.61
CA VAL A 21 10.80 -6.39 -8.62
C VAL A 21 11.30 -7.03 -7.34
N PHE A 22 11.09 -6.34 -6.23
CA PHE A 22 11.42 -6.83 -4.89
C PHE A 22 10.12 -6.97 -4.11
N ASP A 23 9.71 -8.21 -3.85
CA ASP A 23 8.45 -8.55 -3.18
C ASP A 23 8.64 -9.45 -1.95
N GLY A 24 9.88 -9.56 -1.47
CA GLY A 24 10.22 -10.40 -0.32
C GLY A 24 10.12 -11.90 -0.60
N GLY A 25 10.06 -12.30 -1.87
CA GLY A 25 9.92 -13.71 -2.25
C GLY A 25 8.53 -14.28 -1.96
N VAL A 26 7.53 -13.43 -1.84
CA VAL A 26 6.14 -13.86 -1.59
C VAL A 26 5.59 -14.63 -2.78
N THR A 27 5.15 -15.87 -2.55
CA THR A 27 4.60 -16.75 -3.57
C THR A 27 3.08 -16.64 -3.66
N ASP A 28 2.50 -17.17 -4.74
CA ASP A 28 1.05 -17.25 -4.88
C ASP A 28 0.41 -18.05 -3.74
N GLU A 29 1.08 -19.12 -3.29
CA GLU A 29 0.62 -19.96 -2.19
C GLU A 29 0.52 -19.16 -0.89
N VAL A 30 1.51 -18.34 -0.59
CA VAL A 30 1.51 -17.47 0.58
C VAL A 30 0.39 -16.44 0.48
N ARG A 31 0.22 -15.81 -0.68
CA ARG A 31 -0.88 -14.85 -0.90
C ARG A 31 -2.25 -15.49 -0.70
N GLN A 32 -2.45 -16.71 -1.19
CA GLN A 32 -3.71 -17.45 -0.99
C GLN A 32 -3.95 -17.77 0.49
N SER A 33 -2.90 -18.17 1.20
CA SER A 33 -2.99 -18.42 2.63
C SER A 33 -3.42 -17.16 3.41
N TRP A 34 -2.89 -16.00 3.05
CA TRP A 34 -3.30 -14.72 3.65
C TRP A 34 -4.77 -14.39 3.36
N LYS A 35 -5.22 -14.64 2.13
CA LYS A 35 -6.62 -14.41 1.76
C LYS A 35 -7.57 -15.31 2.54
N GLN A 36 -7.17 -16.54 2.80
CA GLN A 36 -7.96 -17.47 3.62
C GLN A 36 -8.03 -17.01 5.08
N ALA A 37 -6.91 -16.52 5.62
CA ALA A 37 -6.81 -16.11 7.01
C ALA A 37 -7.45 -14.74 7.29
N HIS A 38 -7.35 -13.79 6.35
CA HIS A 38 -7.67 -12.38 6.58
C HIS A 38 -8.72 -11.80 5.64
N GLY A 39 -9.17 -12.54 4.63
CA GLY A 39 -10.04 -12.04 3.60
C GLY A 39 -9.27 -11.29 2.53
N ARG A 40 -9.65 -10.06 2.21
CA ARG A 40 -8.99 -9.29 1.16
C ARG A 40 -7.58 -8.87 1.56
N VAL A 41 -6.67 -9.09 0.64
CA VAL A 41 -5.27 -8.63 0.74
C VAL A 41 -5.04 -7.58 -0.34
N VAL A 42 -4.37 -6.50 0.03
CA VAL A 42 -4.01 -5.44 -0.90
C VAL A 42 -2.50 -5.41 -1.08
N ALA A 43 -2.07 -5.08 -2.28
CA ALA A 43 -0.66 -4.86 -2.58
C ALA A 43 -0.43 -3.36 -2.76
N VAL A 44 0.60 -2.85 -2.08
CA VAL A 44 1.10 -1.49 -2.31
C VAL A 44 2.35 -1.64 -3.17
N ASP A 45 2.29 -1.09 -4.37
CA ASP A 45 3.31 -1.22 -5.39
C ASP A 45 4.02 0.12 -5.54
N ILE A 46 5.29 0.15 -5.18
CA ILE A 46 6.07 1.39 -5.10
C ILE A 46 7.19 1.35 -6.14
N TYR A 47 7.18 2.34 -7.05
CA TYR A 47 8.22 2.51 -8.04
C TYR A 47 9.20 3.57 -7.54
N ASP A 48 10.41 3.14 -7.19
CA ASP A 48 11.50 4.04 -6.83
C ASP A 48 12.25 4.42 -8.11
N ASP A 49 11.85 5.53 -8.72
CA ASP A 49 12.40 5.96 -10.01
C ASP A 49 13.86 6.41 -9.89
N MET A 50 14.31 6.84 -8.72
CA MET A 50 15.70 7.22 -8.49
C MET A 50 16.62 6.00 -8.48
N ALA A 51 16.18 4.91 -7.87
CA ALA A 51 16.93 3.67 -7.81
C ALA A 51 16.66 2.74 -9.01
N GLY A 52 15.58 2.97 -9.75
CA GLY A 52 15.16 2.09 -10.83
C GLY A 52 14.67 0.73 -10.31
N GLU A 53 13.95 0.72 -9.21
CA GLU A 53 13.48 -0.47 -8.53
C GLU A 53 11.98 -0.39 -8.25
N ARG A 54 11.35 -1.55 -8.16
CA ARG A 54 9.94 -1.69 -7.80
C ARG A 54 9.82 -2.53 -6.55
N HIS A 55 9.19 -2.00 -5.51
CA HIS A 55 9.02 -2.67 -4.23
C HIS A 55 7.54 -2.88 -3.93
N ILE A 56 7.19 -4.09 -3.51
CA ILE A 56 5.80 -4.45 -3.22
C ILE A 56 5.68 -4.83 -1.74
N GLY A 57 4.70 -4.22 -1.06
CA GLY A 57 4.28 -4.61 0.26
C GLY A 57 2.85 -5.12 0.24
N TYR A 58 2.55 -6.14 1.03
CA TYR A 58 1.24 -6.75 1.12
C TYR A 58 0.62 -6.48 2.49
N PHE A 59 -0.65 -6.10 2.47
CA PHE A 59 -1.38 -5.69 3.67
C PHE A 59 -2.76 -6.33 3.70
N ARG A 60 -3.22 -6.67 4.90
CA ARG A 60 -4.62 -6.99 5.13
C ARG A 60 -5.42 -5.71 5.35
N ARG A 61 -6.72 -5.78 5.19
CA ARG A 61 -7.59 -4.66 5.57
C ARG A 61 -7.64 -4.57 7.10
N PRO A 62 -7.77 -3.35 7.66
CA PRO A 62 -7.79 -3.18 9.10
C PRO A 62 -9.05 -3.79 9.73
N SER A 63 -8.86 -4.43 10.89
CA SER A 63 -9.96 -4.89 11.74
C SER A 63 -10.53 -3.72 12.54
N MET A 64 -11.66 -3.92 13.20
CA MET A 64 -12.22 -2.90 14.11
C MET A 64 -11.26 -2.55 15.24
N ASP A 65 -10.55 -3.53 15.79
CA ASP A 65 -9.53 -3.28 16.82
C ASP A 65 -8.40 -2.41 16.31
N THR A 66 -7.92 -2.68 15.09
CA THR A 66 -6.91 -1.84 14.43
C THR A 66 -7.45 -0.42 14.20
N MET A 67 -8.68 -0.29 13.72
CA MET A 67 -9.31 1.01 13.48
C MET A 67 -9.42 1.82 14.76
N SER A 68 -9.81 1.17 15.86
CA SER A 68 -9.89 1.82 17.18
C SER A 68 -8.53 2.30 17.67
N ALA A 69 -7.49 1.46 17.52
CA ALA A 69 -6.12 1.81 17.90
C ALA A 69 -5.60 2.99 17.08
N VAL A 70 -5.82 2.97 15.76
CA VAL A 70 -5.43 4.06 14.85
C VAL A 70 -6.12 5.36 15.24
N SER A 71 -7.43 5.31 15.49
CA SER A 71 -8.23 6.48 15.85
C SER A 71 -7.74 7.12 17.15
N ALA A 72 -7.45 6.30 18.18
CA ALA A 72 -6.97 6.78 19.47
C ALA A 72 -5.61 7.50 19.36
N VAL A 73 -4.70 6.96 18.57
CA VAL A 73 -3.35 7.52 18.38
C VAL A 73 -3.39 8.74 17.46
N SER A 74 -4.18 8.68 16.38
CA SER A 74 -4.26 9.75 15.37
C SER A 74 -4.76 11.08 15.92
N ARG A 75 -5.54 11.06 16.99
CA ARG A 75 -6.00 12.30 17.66
C ARG A 75 -4.85 13.14 18.20
N GLN A 76 -3.76 12.50 18.60
CA GLN A 76 -2.57 13.16 19.14
C GLN A 76 -1.48 13.33 18.11
N ASP A 77 -1.31 12.34 17.24
CA ASP A 77 -0.25 12.32 16.24
C ASP A 77 -0.71 11.49 15.04
N GLU A 78 -1.05 12.18 13.94
CA GLU A 78 -1.55 11.56 12.72
C GLU A 78 -0.55 10.58 12.10
N LEU A 79 0.74 10.93 12.12
CA LEU A 79 1.78 10.06 11.57
C LEU A 79 1.91 8.77 12.38
N LYS A 80 1.85 8.85 13.70
CA LYS A 80 1.86 7.66 14.56
C LYS A 80 0.64 6.79 14.34
N GLY A 81 -0.52 7.37 14.08
CA GLY A 81 -1.72 6.63 13.69
C GLY A 81 -1.51 5.84 12.42
N ALA A 82 -0.90 6.45 11.40
CA ALA A 82 -0.56 5.77 10.15
C ALA A 82 0.43 4.63 10.37
N GLU A 83 1.42 4.81 11.26
CA GLU A 83 2.37 3.76 11.61
C GLU A 83 1.71 2.58 12.33
N VAL A 84 0.73 2.83 13.20
CA VAL A 84 -0.06 1.78 13.85
C VAL A 84 -0.82 0.97 12.78
N MET A 85 -1.43 1.64 11.82
CA MET A 85 -2.09 1.00 10.68
C MET A 85 -1.12 0.10 9.92
N PHE A 86 0.03 0.64 9.55
CA PHE A 86 1.06 -0.09 8.81
C PHE A 86 1.47 -1.36 9.56
N LYS A 87 1.84 -1.21 10.83
CA LYS A 87 2.32 -2.32 11.65
C LYS A 87 1.29 -3.43 11.81
N ASN A 88 0.03 -3.08 12.01
CA ASN A 88 -1.03 -4.05 12.23
C ASN A 88 -1.50 -4.75 10.94
N CYS A 89 -1.38 -4.09 9.80
CA CYS A 89 -1.87 -4.61 8.53
C CYS A 89 -0.79 -5.28 7.67
N TRP A 90 0.47 -5.06 7.95
CA TRP A 90 1.59 -5.64 7.20
C TRP A 90 1.56 -7.17 7.23
N LEU A 91 1.64 -7.80 6.06
CA LEU A 91 1.67 -9.26 5.91
C LEU A 91 3.04 -9.74 5.42
N GLY A 92 3.66 -9.03 4.52
CA GLY A 92 4.94 -9.39 3.94
C GLY A 92 5.26 -8.55 2.72
N GLY A 93 6.41 -8.81 2.12
CA GLY A 93 6.87 -8.09 0.95
C GLY A 93 8.32 -7.68 1.06
N SER A 94 8.72 -6.69 0.26
CA SER A 94 10.08 -6.16 0.29
C SER A 94 10.40 -5.57 1.67
N PRO A 95 11.50 -6.01 2.31
CA PRO A 95 11.91 -5.45 3.61
C PRO A 95 12.16 -3.94 3.57
N LEU A 96 12.54 -3.39 2.42
CA LEU A 96 12.79 -1.96 2.28
C LEU A 96 11.52 -1.13 2.42
N VAL A 97 10.34 -1.69 2.16
CA VAL A 97 9.08 -0.99 2.42
C VAL A 97 8.91 -0.69 3.91
N GLN A 98 9.43 -1.57 4.78
CA GLN A 98 9.43 -1.33 6.23
C GLN A 98 10.58 -0.45 6.70
N ASN A 99 11.74 -0.55 6.07
CA ASN A 99 13.01 -0.04 6.61
C ASN A 99 13.55 1.20 5.90
N ALA A 100 13.17 1.45 4.65
CA ALA A 100 13.61 2.63 3.91
C ALA A 100 12.57 3.74 4.06
N ALA A 101 12.99 4.90 4.57
CA ALA A 101 12.09 6.00 4.91
C ALA A 101 11.19 6.44 3.75
N ILE A 102 11.76 6.59 2.55
CA ILE A 102 10.99 7.02 1.37
C ILE A 102 9.93 5.99 0.98
N LEU A 103 10.30 4.70 0.97
CA LEU A 103 9.37 3.62 0.62
C LEU A 103 8.29 3.46 1.68
N LYS A 104 8.66 3.51 2.94
CA LYS A 104 7.69 3.43 4.04
C LYS A 104 6.70 4.60 4.00
N THR A 105 7.19 5.81 3.79
CA THR A 105 6.33 7.00 3.68
C THR A 105 5.34 6.87 2.52
N SER A 106 5.79 6.36 1.38
CA SER A 106 4.92 6.10 0.22
C SER A 106 3.84 5.07 0.56
N ALA A 107 4.22 4.00 1.28
CA ALA A 107 3.27 2.98 1.72
C ALA A 107 2.24 3.53 2.70
N LEU A 108 2.67 4.36 3.65
CA LEU A 108 1.77 5.01 4.61
C LEU A 108 0.71 5.86 3.89
N GLY A 109 1.12 6.62 2.87
CA GLY A 109 0.20 7.41 2.07
C GLY A 109 -0.81 6.54 1.32
N ALA A 110 -0.35 5.46 0.71
CA ALA A 110 -1.21 4.53 -0.01
C ALA A 110 -2.23 3.83 0.92
N LEU A 111 -1.82 3.47 2.13
CA LEU A 111 -2.72 2.83 3.09
C LEU A 111 -3.88 3.75 3.50
N GLY A 112 -3.66 5.07 3.51
CA GLY A 112 -4.73 6.03 3.77
C GLY A 112 -5.89 5.93 2.77
N GLU A 113 -5.61 5.52 1.54
CA GLU A 113 -6.63 5.36 0.50
C GLU A 113 -7.59 4.19 0.78
N LEU A 114 -7.20 3.25 1.64
CA LEU A 114 -8.08 2.12 1.99
C LEU A 114 -9.41 2.58 2.62
N PHE A 115 -9.41 3.73 3.30
CA PHE A 115 -10.63 4.29 3.88
C PHE A 115 -11.59 4.83 2.82
N ALA A 116 -11.11 5.12 1.62
CA ALA A 116 -11.92 5.66 0.53
C ALA A 116 -12.45 4.59 -0.43
N THR A 117 -12.23 3.29 -0.13
CA THR A 117 -12.61 2.21 -1.04
C THR A 117 -14.08 1.83 -1.00
N CYS A 118 -14.83 2.32 -0.02
CA CYS A 118 -16.27 2.08 0.09
C CYS A 118 -17.04 3.36 -0.21
N HIS A 119 -18.02 3.26 -1.11
CA HIS A 119 -18.98 4.32 -1.36
C HIS A 119 -20.16 4.14 -0.42
N THR A 120 -20.54 5.20 0.29
CA THR A 120 -21.63 5.15 1.28
C THR A 120 -22.66 6.22 0.99
N GLU A 121 -23.93 5.83 0.99
CA GLU A 121 -25.06 6.76 0.88
C GLU A 121 -26.00 6.55 2.05
N LEU A 122 -26.38 7.64 2.70
CA LEU A 122 -27.41 7.63 3.71
C LEU A 122 -28.73 8.01 3.04
N LYS A 123 -29.72 7.13 3.12
CA LYS A 123 -31.03 7.37 2.52
C LYS A 123 -32.07 7.52 3.59
N ASN A 124 -32.90 8.54 3.42
CA ASN A 124 -34.04 8.79 4.30
C ASN A 124 -35.25 8.05 3.75
N LEU A 125 -35.79 7.08 4.50
CA LEU A 125 -36.90 6.23 4.07
C LEU A 125 -38.27 6.83 4.41
#